data_cc20317e8b0662d4484927510f014d77
#
_entry.id   cc20317e8b0662d4484927510f014d77
#
_cell.length_a   1.000
_cell.length_b   1.000
_cell.length_c   1.000
_cell.angle_alpha   90.00
_cell.angle_beta   90.00
_cell.angle_gamma   90.00
#
_symmetry.space_group_name_H-M   'P 1'
#
loop_
_entity.id
_entity.type
_entity.pdbx_description
1 polymer ?
#
loop_
_entity_poly.entity_id
_entity_poly.type
_entity_poly.pdbx_seq_one_letter_code
_entity_poly.pdbx_strand_id
1 'polypeptide(L)' 'MARTYFSCKVSFEKLLENGNQKRVTEEYLVDSLSFTEAEAKITEEIRPFITGEFTVTD' A
#
# COMPACT_ATOMS: atom_id res chain seq x y z
N MET A 1 11.23 18.45 -16.15
CA MET A 1 11.00 17.01 -16.20
C MET A 1 9.72 16.67 -15.44
N ALA A 2 8.84 15.94 -16.06
CA ALA A 2 7.57 15.63 -15.46
C ALA A 2 7.66 14.36 -14.62
N ARG A 3 7.17 14.45 -13.39
CA ARG A 3 6.99 13.26 -12.55
C ARG A 3 5.54 12.86 -12.60
N THR A 4 5.29 11.60 -12.43
CA THR A 4 3.94 11.06 -12.51
C THR A 4 3.51 10.54 -11.14
N TYR A 5 2.26 10.81 -10.81
CA TYR A 5 1.69 10.23 -9.60
C TYR A 5 1.02 8.92 -9.96
N PHE A 6 1.36 7.89 -9.22
CA PHE A 6 0.76 6.57 -9.41
C PHE A 6 -0.19 6.30 -8.25
N SER A 7 -1.37 5.81 -8.61
CA SER A 7 -2.35 5.40 -7.62
C SER A 7 -2.05 3.95 -7.24
N CYS A 8 -1.66 3.73 -6.01
CA CYS A 8 -1.32 2.41 -5.52
C CYS A 8 -2.36 1.99 -4.49
N LYS A 9 -2.99 0.84 -4.72
CA LYS A 9 -3.97 0.29 -3.78
C LYS A 9 -3.30 -0.78 -2.96
N VAL A 10 -3.37 -0.62 -1.66
CA VAL A 10 -2.78 -1.56 -0.71
C VAL A 10 -3.90 -2.31 -0.01
N SER A 11 -3.91 -3.62 -0.16
CA SER A 11 -4.89 -4.48 0.49
C SER A 11 -4.21 -5.31 1.56
N PHE A 12 -4.78 -5.30 2.76
CA PHE A 12 -4.24 -6.07 3.88
C PHE A 12 -5.37 -6.46 4.82
N GLU A 13 -5.09 -7.40 5.70
CA GLU A 13 -6.05 -7.81 6.70
C GLU A 13 -5.76 -7.12 8.01
N LYS A 14 -6.79 -6.53 8.59
CA LYS A 14 -6.69 -5.82 9.84
C LYS A 14 -7.40 -6.61 10.93
N LEU A 15 -6.73 -6.79 12.05
CA LEU A 15 -7.31 -7.46 13.21
C LEU A 15 -8.18 -6.48 13.97
N LEU A 16 -9.43 -6.85 14.19
CA LEU A 16 -10.37 -6.02 14.92
C LEU A 16 -10.34 -6.35 16.39
N GLU A 17 -10.91 -5.46 17.21
CA GLU A 17 -10.93 -5.63 18.66
C GLU A 17 -11.69 -6.88 19.11
N ASN A 18 -12.67 -7.28 18.32
CA ASN A 18 -13.47 -8.46 18.65
C ASN A 18 -12.81 -9.77 18.21
N GLY A 19 -11.57 -9.71 17.73
CA GLY A 19 -10.85 -10.89 17.29
C GLY A 19 -11.07 -11.28 15.84
N ASN A 20 -11.97 -10.61 15.15
CA ASN A 20 -12.21 -10.87 13.74
C ASN A 20 -11.21 -10.14 12.88
N GLN A 21 -11.03 -10.63 11.67
CA GLN A 21 -10.15 -9.98 10.68
C GLN A 21 -11.00 -9.37 9.59
N LYS A 22 -10.61 -8.20 9.16
CA LYS A 22 -11.30 -7.50 8.09
C LYS A 22 -10.29 -7.10 7.02
N ARG A 23 -10.64 -7.34 5.77
CA ARG A 23 -9.80 -6.91 4.65
C ARG A 23 -10.05 -5.45 4.38
N VAL A 24 -8.95 -4.70 4.33
CA VAL A 24 -8.99 -3.26 4.13
C VAL A 24 -8.18 -2.93 2.89
N THR A 25 -8.70 -2.01 2.06
CA THR A 25 -7.97 -1.52 0.91
C THR A 25 -7.85 0.00 1.05
N GLU A 26 -6.62 0.48 0.96
CA GLU A 26 -6.35 1.92 1.01
C GLU A 26 -5.64 2.35 -0.26
N GLU A 27 -5.94 3.55 -0.71
CA GLU A 27 -5.35 4.09 -1.93
C GLU A 27 -4.36 5.18 -1.58
N TYR A 28 -3.19 5.12 -2.21
CA TYR A 28 -2.13 6.12 -2.00
C TYR A 28 -1.68 6.67 -3.34
N LEU A 29 -1.35 7.95 -3.37
CA LEU A 29 -0.73 8.57 -4.52
C LEU A 29 0.76 8.68 -4.26
N VAL A 30 1.55 8.12 -5.16
CA VAL A 30 3.00 8.10 -5.01
C VAL A 30 3.64 8.80 -6.20
N ASP A 31 4.45 9.81 -5.92
CA ASP A 31 5.21 10.53 -6.91
C ASP A 31 6.44 9.72 -7.29
N SER A 32 6.50 9.27 -8.52
CA SER A 32 7.55 8.37 -8.94
C SER A 32 7.75 8.42 -10.45
N LEU A 33 8.84 7.81 -10.91
CA LEU A 33 9.14 7.75 -12.34
C LEU A 33 8.50 6.53 -13.00
N SER A 34 8.18 5.51 -12.23
CA SER A 34 7.55 4.30 -12.74
C SER A 34 6.71 3.66 -11.65
N PHE A 35 5.79 2.79 -12.06
CA PHE A 35 4.95 2.07 -11.10
C PHE A 35 5.80 1.16 -10.20
N THR A 36 6.82 0.52 -10.78
CA THR A 36 7.70 -0.35 -10.01
C THR A 36 8.37 0.42 -8.87
N GLU A 37 8.81 1.63 -9.15
CA GLU A 37 9.42 2.48 -8.13
C GLU A 37 8.39 2.93 -7.11
N ALA A 38 7.18 3.26 -7.57
CA ALA A 38 6.11 3.65 -6.68
C ALA A 38 5.75 2.51 -5.73
N GLU A 39 5.67 1.30 -6.24
CA GLU A 39 5.40 0.12 -5.43
C GLU A 39 6.46 -0.08 -4.36
N ALA A 40 7.72 0.08 -4.74
CA ALA A 40 8.82 -0.06 -3.79
C ALA A 40 8.74 0.99 -2.69
N LYS A 41 8.41 2.22 -3.06
CA LYS A 41 8.28 3.30 -2.07
C LYS A 41 7.15 3.04 -1.09
N ILE A 42 6.00 2.64 -1.60
CA ILE A 42 4.85 2.41 -0.74
C ILE A 42 5.11 1.22 0.19
N THR A 43 5.76 0.18 -0.33
CA THR A 43 6.09 -0.99 0.47
C THR A 43 6.98 -0.62 1.65
N GLU A 44 7.97 0.22 1.41
CA GLU A 44 8.85 0.69 2.47
C GLU A 44 8.12 1.49 3.53
N GLU A 45 7.19 2.34 3.11
CA GLU A 45 6.50 3.23 4.04
C GLU A 45 5.47 2.52 4.89
N ILE A 46 4.77 1.54 4.33
CA ILE A 46 3.68 0.89 5.06
C ILE A 46 4.14 -0.34 5.84
N ARG A 47 5.30 -0.89 5.52
CA ARG A 47 5.80 -2.09 6.19
C ARG A 47 5.79 -1.99 7.71
N PRO A 48 6.21 -0.87 8.33
CA PRO A 48 6.20 -0.77 9.79
C PRO A 48 4.80 -0.79 10.41
N PHE A 49 3.78 -0.50 9.62
CA PHE A 49 2.41 -0.39 10.12
C PHE A 49 1.57 -1.62 9.86
N ILE A 50 2.05 -2.52 8.99
CA ILE A 50 1.31 -3.71 8.62
C ILE A 50 2.12 -4.92 8.99
N THR A 51 1.54 -5.78 9.85
CA THR A 51 2.14 -7.06 10.18
C THR A 51 1.44 -8.11 9.34
N GLY A 52 2.21 -8.96 8.68
CA GLY A 52 1.65 -9.98 7.83
C GLY A 52 1.70 -9.57 6.37
N GLU A 53 0.93 -10.26 5.55
CA GLU A 53 0.96 -10.06 4.12
C GLU A 53 0.07 -8.91 3.66
N PHE A 54 0.51 -8.23 2.64
CA PHE A 54 -0.29 -7.21 1.98
C PHE A 54 0.00 -7.25 0.49
N THR A 55 -0.92 -6.69 -0.29
CA THR A 55 -0.80 -6.66 -1.74
C THR A 55 -0.87 -5.22 -2.21
N VAL A 56 0.01 -4.86 -3.13
CA VAL A 56 0.01 -3.54 -3.73
C VAL A 56 -0.37 -3.70 -5.19
N THR A 57 -1.41 -2.97 -5.62
CA THR A 57 -1.88 -3.02 -6.99
C THR A 57 -2.05 -1.61 -7.54
N ASP A 58 -2.14 -1.55 -8.84
CA ASP A 58 -2.36 -0.29 -9.53
C ASP A 58 -3.83 0.12 -9.50
#